data_7f0605401e76b660845c42a44e124c37
#
_entry.id   7f0605401e76b660845c42a44e124c37
#
_cell.length_a   1.000
_cell.length_b   1.000
_cell.length_c   1.000
_cell.angle_alpha   90.00
_cell.angle_beta   90.00
_cell.angle_gamma   90.00
#
_symmetry.space_group_name_H-M   'P 1'
#
loop_
_entity.id
_entity.type
_entity.pdbx_description
1 polymer ?
#
loop_
_entity_poly.entity_id
_entity_poly.type
_entity_poly.pdbx_seq_one_letter_code
_entity_poly.pdbx_strand_id
1 'polypeptide(L)'
;MIGIQNIWCNISSEVCWNTACLIINSSSLEGEDDVCETDNPYLITVNQSQRSAKYDKVGFALRQMQIAGVKIECVDINESDYSFIPDLKSNSILYGLKPLCGVNDKEIELIKQNRPFNNFDDFVIKLVRNYERENELQNEQKRKGTTEKRQQEIIKELSQMKSNSLSKAAVFSLIKAGGFDKIDKRSRVELIVNFCKIITQEKKNIDVRSIPFLIKNNLIDRKQFDFEIRCWYFREYLNKHKKKLTIDEKESVYYELDNSSYDFYEKNFDTDFLEIIDGKFYVLEKTKKGFDPQYKKAIKLLQDELKKPETLEKVNKTLLKQTIMKEMKGKYDPSAWELETMCFYYGEHELSKLNKDKYGIVDFEDLKDKEIESYFTPKGKKNQVPLYKISTIIGTVIGKNPNRSIVTLNTVKGVVDVKFTKEFFSMFNKRISKQTSTGQKEYIENSWFERGNIIMVSGYRDQDMFRCKTYKNTGVHRIYKVIKIDKNKQDIYFTDRRAES
;
A
#
# COMPACT_ATOMS: atom_id res chain seq x y z
N MET A 1 -25.77 9.02 -36.44
CA MET A 1 -25.34 10.41 -36.07
C MET A 1 -24.15 10.41 -35.10
N ILE A 2 -24.25 9.71 -33.95
CA ILE A 2 -23.16 9.69 -32.93
C ILE A 2 -21.80 9.24 -33.51
N GLY A 3 -21.77 8.22 -34.38
CA GLY A 3 -20.52 7.75 -34.98
C GLY A 3 -19.82 8.80 -35.88
N ILE A 4 -20.60 9.58 -36.62
CA ILE A 4 -20.06 10.65 -37.50
C ILE A 4 -19.55 11.82 -36.64
N GLN A 5 -20.27 12.18 -35.57
CA GLN A 5 -19.80 13.22 -34.63
C GLN A 5 -18.51 12.81 -33.93
N ASN A 6 -18.39 11.54 -33.52
CA ASN A 6 -17.17 11.01 -32.93
C ASN A 6 -15.97 11.05 -33.88
N ILE A 7 -16.17 10.67 -35.17
CA ILE A 7 -15.12 10.77 -36.20
C ILE A 7 -14.76 12.22 -36.47
N TRP A 8 -15.75 13.12 -36.55
CA TRP A 8 -15.53 14.55 -36.75
C TRP A 8 -14.72 15.17 -35.63
N CYS A 9 -15.08 14.90 -34.34
CA CYS A 9 -14.35 15.39 -33.19
C CYS A 9 -12.90 14.91 -33.16
N ASN A 10 -12.66 13.63 -33.50
CA ASN A 10 -11.32 13.06 -33.55
C ASN A 10 -10.45 13.70 -34.64
N ILE A 11 -11.03 13.97 -35.81
CA ILE A 11 -10.33 14.65 -36.94
C ILE A 11 -10.09 16.12 -36.65
N SER A 12 -11.04 16.81 -36.00
CA SER A 12 -10.96 18.25 -35.75
C SER A 12 -10.01 18.63 -34.62
N SER A 13 -9.92 17.78 -33.59
CA SER A 13 -9.02 18.01 -32.45
C SER A 13 -8.78 16.69 -31.68
N GLU A 14 -7.72 16.02 -32.07
CA GLU A 14 -7.31 14.76 -31.45
C GLU A 14 -7.09 14.90 -29.93
N VAL A 15 -6.50 15.99 -29.49
CA VAL A 15 -6.25 16.26 -28.06
C VAL A 15 -7.56 16.37 -27.27
N CYS A 16 -8.55 17.13 -27.79
CA CYS A 16 -9.84 17.29 -27.15
C CYS A 16 -10.61 15.97 -27.08
N TRP A 17 -10.63 15.19 -28.17
CA TRP A 17 -11.26 13.89 -28.23
C TRP A 17 -10.63 12.93 -27.20
N ASN A 18 -9.32 12.85 -27.18
CA ASN A 18 -8.56 12.01 -26.28
C ASN A 18 -8.80 12.42 -24.81
N THR A 19 -8.84 13.72 -24.54
CA THR A 19 -9.17 14.25 -23.20
C THR A 19 -10.57 13.83 -22.77
N ALA A 20 -11.57 13.95 -23.63
CA ALA A 20 -12.93 13.50 -23.32
C ALA A 20 -12.99 11.99 -23.03
N CYS A 21 -12.27 11.17 -23.78
CA CYS A 21 -12.15 9.73 -23.52
C CYS A 21 -11.48 9.43 -22.16
N LEU A 22 -10.46 10.22 -21.77
CA LEU A 22 -9.81 10.10 -20.46
C LEU A 22 -10.74 10.46 -19.34
N ILE A 23 -11.48 11.56 -19.46
CA ILE A 23 -12.46 12.03 -18.47
C ILE A 23 -13.50 10.93 -18.20
N ILE A 24 -14.08 10.36 -19.24
CA ILE A 24 -15.08 9.28 -19.12
C ILE A 24 -14.49 8.04 -18.44
N ASN A 25 -13.28 7.61 -18.82
CA ASN A 25 -12.66 6.40 -18.25
C ASN A 25 -12.12 6.60 -16.83
N SER A 26 -11.78 7.83 -16.45
CA SER A 26 -11.29 8.16 -15.12
C SER A 26 -12.40 8.47 -14.11
N SER A 27 -13.67 8.48 -14.54
CA SER A 27 -14.82 8.92 -13.73
C SER A 27 -14.65 10.34 -13.17
N SER A 28 -14.02 11.22 -13.95
CA SER A 28 -13.76 12.61 -13.59
C SER A 28 -14.72 13.59 -14.26
N LEU A 29 -15.94 13.16 -14.58
CA LEU A 29 -17.04 14.06 -14.96
C LEU A 29 -17.52 14.81 -13.74
N GLU A 30 -17.52 16.14 -13.79
CA GLU A 30 -18.12 16.99 -12.77
C GLU A 30 -19.65 17.00 -12.95
N GLY A 31 -20.40 16.94 -11.86
CA GLY A 31 -21.84 17.24 -11.86
C GLY A 31 -22.79 16.05 -12.02
N GLU A 32 -22.36 14.82 -11.87
CA GLU A 32 -23.27 13.65 -11.92
C GLU A 32 -23.92 13.28 -10.57
N ASP A 33 -24.19 14.24 -9.69
CA ASP A 33 -25.08 13.99 -8.55
C ASP A 33 -26.57 14.12 -8.93
N ASP A 34 -26.88 14.70 -10.08
CA ASP A 34 -28.25 14.73 -10.63
C ASP A 34 -28.43 13.47 -11.49
N VAL A 35 -28.95 12.44 -10.87
CA VAL A 35 -29.64 11.36 -11.57
C VAL A 35 -30.89 11.99 -12.21
N CYS A 36 -30.76 12.45 -13.44
CA CYS A 36 -31.93 12.61 -14.27
C CYS A 36 -32.58 11.22 -14.38
N GLU A 37 -33.65 11.01 -13.64
CA GLU A 37 -34.65 9.98 -13.92
C GLU A 37 -35.24 10.30 -15.28
N THR A 38 -34.54 9.87 -16.32
CA THR A 38 -35.15 9.94 -17.66
C THR A 38 -35.74 8.56 -17.93
N ASP A 39 -37.04 8.54 -18.24
CA ASP A 39 -37.78 7.37 -18.70
C ASP A 39 -37.26 6.79 -20.03
N ASN A 40 -35.99 7.04 -20.37
CA ASN A 40 -35.37 6.54 -21.57
C ASN A 40 -34.65 5.21 -21.28
N PRO A 41 -35.20 4.04 -21.72
CA PRO A 41 -34.62 2.74 -21.46
C PRO A 41 -33.24 2.51 -22.13
N TYR A 42 -32.77 3.43 -22.96
CA TYR A 42 -31.45 3.39 -23.60
C TYR A 42 -30.39 4.21 -22.88
N LEU A 43 -30.75 5.00 -21.87
CA LEU A 43 -29.80 5.61 -20.95
C LEU A 43 -29.47 4.56 -19.89
N ILE A 44 -28.29 3.94 -20.04
CA ILE A 44 -27.74 3.01 -19.06
C ILE A 44 -27.59 3.77 -17.76
N THR A 45 -28.43 3.46 -16.76
CA THR A 45 -28.22 3.85 -15.37
C THR A 45 -26.84 3.34 -14.96
N VAL A 46 -25.88 4.23 -14.88
CA VAL A 46 -24.53 3.90 -14.42
C VAL A 46 -24.65 3.62 -12.92
N ASN A 47 -24.75 2.34 -12.56
CA ASN A 47 -24.76 1.93 -11.16
C ASN A 47 -23.55 2.53 -10.42
N GLN A 48 -23.72 2.93 -9.17
CA GLN A 48 -22.65 3.49 -8.31
C GLN A 48 -21.36 2.63 -8.29
N SER A 49 -21.48 1.33 -8.52
CA SER A 49 -20.33 0.41 -8.66
C SER A 49 -19.47 0.66 -9.92
N GLN A 50 -19.95 1.44 -10.90
CA GLN A 50 -19.23 1.81 -12.11
C GLN A 50 -18.52 3.17 -11.99
N ARG A 51 -18.70 3.91 -10.91
CA ARG A 51 -18.05 5.22 -10.64
C ARG A 51 -16.58 5.13 -10.24
N SER A 52 -16.02 3.93 -10.08
CA SER A 52 -14.58 3.77 -9.82
C SER A 52 -13.79 3.96 -11.11
N ALA A 53 -12.72 4.76 -11.05
CA ALA A 53 -11.80 4.96 -12.15
C ALA A 53 -11.31 3.60 -12.70
N LYS A 54 -11.42 3.42 -14.03
CA LYS A 54 -10.91 2.24 -14.72
C LYS A 54 -9.45 2.47 -15.07
N TYR A 55 -8.60 2.39 -14.07
CA TYR A 55 -7.19 2.74 -14.16
C TYR A 55 -6.41 1.99 -15.25
N ASP A 56 -6.79 0.74 -15.55
CA ASP A 56 -6.28 -0.03 -16.67
C ASP A 56 -6.55 0.67 -18.02
N LYS A 57 -7.78 1.15 -18.21
CA LYS A 57 -8.17 1.88 -19.42
C LYS A 57 -7.54 3.27 -19.50
N VAL A 58 -7.45 3.98 -18.37
CA VAL A 58 -6.78 5.29 -18.30
C VAL A 58 -5.30 5.13 -18.67
N GLY A 59 -4.58 4.20 -18.05
CA GLY A 59 -3.18 3.93 -18.34
C GLY A 59 -2.95 3.50 -19.80
N PHE A 60 -3.84 2.67 -20.35
CA PHE A 60 -3.82 2.29 -21.77
C PHE A 60 -3.99 3.51 -22.68
N ALA A 61 -5.03 4.32 -22.46
CA ALA A 61 -5.31 5.49 -23.27
C ALA A 61 -4.15 6.51 -23.24
N LEU A 62 -3.63 6.81 -22.05
CA LEU A 62 -2.49 7.70 -21.89
C LEU A 62 -1.24 7.21 -22.65
N ARG A 63 -0.98 5.90 -22.58
CA ARG A 63 0.16 5.33 -23.31
C ARG A 63 -0.02 5.41 -24.83
N GLN A 64 -1.23 5.15 -25.36
CA GLN A 64 -1.51 5.30 -26.78
C GLN A 64 -1.35 6.75 -27.24
N MET A 65 -1.79 7.71 -26.43
CA MET A 65 -1.61 9.14 -26.72
C MET A 65 -0.13 9.55 -26.75
N GLN A 66 0.69 9.05 -25.82
CA GLN A 66 2.13 9.28 -25.84
C GLN A 66 2.78 8.73 -27.13
N ILE A 67 2.37 7.54 -27.58
CA ILE A 67 2.85 6.94 -28.82
C ILE A 67 2.41 7.78 -30.02
N ALA A 68 1.21 8.35 -30.01
CA ALA A 68 0.68 9.24 -31.04
C ALA A 68 1.31 10.67 -30.99
N GLY A 69 2.21 10.94 -30.05
CA GLY A 69 2.90 12.23 -29.95
C GLY A 69 2.15 13.29 -29.12
N VAL A 70 1.07 12.94 -28.44
CA VAL A 70 0.39 13.83 -27.49
C VAL A 70 1.22 13.87 -26.20
N LYS A 71 1.64 15.06 -25.80
CA LYS A 71 2.38 15.25 -24.55
C LYS A 71 1.42 15.16 -23.36
N ILE A 72 1.74 14.30 -22.41
CA ILE A 72 1.01 14.25 -21.13
C ILE A 72 1.84 15.03 -20.11
N GLU A 73 1.23 16.02 -19.48
CA GLU A 73 1.87 16.79 -18.40
C GLU A 73 1.51 16.21 -17.04
N CYS A 74 2.50 16.19 -16.14
CA CYS A 74 2.29 15.76 -14.76
C CYS A 74 1.26 16.60 -14.04
N VAL A 75 0.73 16.06 -12.96
CA VAL A 75 -0.07 16.83 -12.00
C VAL A 75 0.70 18.06 -11.52
N ASP A 76 0.01 19.18 -11.45
CA ASP A 76 0.49 20.41 -10.86
C ASP A 76 -0.48 20.83 -9.75
N ILE A 77 0.02 21.05 -8.56
CA ILE A 77 -0.84 21.37 -7.41
C ILE A 77 -1.58 22.71 -7.58
N ASN A 78 -1.06 23.64 -8.36
CA ASN A 78 -1.67 24.93 -8.61
C ASN A 78 -2.53 25.00 -9.89
N GLU A 79 -2.22 24.17 -10.90
CA GLU A 79 -2.83 24.27 -12.23
C GLU A 79 -3.82 23.14 -12.53
N SER A 80 -3.56 21.91 -12.03
CA SER A 80 -4.43 20.76 -12.31
C SER A 80 -5.84 20.96 -11.75
N ASP A 81 -6.84 20.69 -12.56
CA ASP A 81 -8.23 20.74 -12.14
C ASP A 81 -8.75 19.35 -11.72
N TYR A 82 -10.03 19.25 -11.43
CA TYR A 82 -10.71 18.00 -11.13
C TYR A 82 -10.45 16.96 -12.23
N SER A 83 -10.68 17.34 -13.48
CA SER A 83 -10.49 16.49 -14.66
C SER A 83 -9.19 16.81 -15.42
N PHE A 84 -8.91 16.02 -16.44
CA PHE A 84 -7.87 16.32 -17.43
C PHE A 84 -8.17 17.61 -18.20
N ILE A 85 -7.14 18.42 -18.45
CA ILE A 85 -7.26 19.69 -19.19
C ILE A 85 -6.45 19.58 -20.49
N PRO A 86 -7.11 19.75 -21.68
CA PRO A 86 -6.39 19.82 -22.94
C PRO A 86 -5.75 21.19 -23.17
N ASP A 87 -4.51 21.21 -23.65
CA ASP A 87 -3.88 22.41 -24.23
C ASP A 87 -3.62 22.22 -25.71
N LEU A 88 -4.44 22.90 -26.51
CA LEU A 88 -4.37 22.84 -27.96
C LEU A 88 -3.11 23.47 -28.55
N LYS A 89 -2.49 24.42 -27.84
CA LYS A 89 -1.31 25.14 -28.32
C LYS A 89 -0.06 24.28 -28.23
N SER A 90 0.09 23.55 -27.15
CA SER A 90 1.24 22.70 -26.88
C SER A 90 1.02 21.25 -27.29
N ASN A 91 -0.15 20.88 -27.84
CA ASN A 91 -0.58 19.50 -28.10
C ASN A 91 -0.36 18.61 -26.86
N SER A 92 -0.81 19.11 -25.70
CA SER A 92 -0.62 18.43 -24.43
C SER A 92 -1.92 18.29 -23.64
N ILE A 93 -1.90 17.37 -22.68
CA ILE A 93 -2.99 17.14 -21.72
C ILE A 93 -2.40 17.21 -20.33
N LEU A 94 -2.90 18.16 -19.50
CA LEU A 94 -2.54 18.26 -18.10
C LEU A 94 -3.34 17.22 -17.29
N TYR A 95 -2.64 16.45 -16.47
CA TYR A 95 -3.24 15.40 -15.66
C TYR A 95 -4.11 15.99 -14.55
N GLY A 96 -5.35 15.46 -14.39
CA GLY A 96 -6.31 15.91 -13.38
C GLY A 96 -6.05 15.37 -11.98
N LEU A 97 -6.69 15.97 -10.98
CA LEU A 97 -6.57 15.52 -9.58
C LEU A 97 -7.44 14.28 -9.28
N LYS A 98 -8.64 14.17 -9.88
CA LYS A 98 -9.56 13.05 -9.65
C LYS A 98 -9.01 11.68 -10.07
N PRO A 99 -8.28 11.55 -11.18
CA PRO A 99 -7.69 10.30 -11.58
C PRO A 99 -6.54 9.81 -10.69
N LEU A 100 -6.05 10.64 -9.76
CA LEU A 100 -4.99 10.24 -8.83
C LEU A 100 -5.51 9.19 -7.84
N CYS A 101 -4.75 8.11 -7.69
CA CYS A 101 -5.06 7.11 -6.68
C CYS A 101 -4.89 7.68 -5.28
N GLY A 102 -5.95 7.64 -4.47
CA GLY A 102 -5.90 8.04 -3.07
C GLY A 102 -6.26 9.50 -2.79
N VAL A 103 -6.72 10.25 -3.80
CA VAL A 103 -7.29 11.60 -3.64
C VAL A 103 -8.79 11.52 -3.88
N ASN A 104 -9.59 12.05 -2.98
CA ASN A 104 -11.06 12.08 -3.08
C ASN A 104 -11.59 13.48 -3.40
N ASP A 105 -12.87 13.57 -3.76
CA ASP A 105 -13.51 14.81 -4.23
C ASP A 105 -13.39 15.94 -3.23
N LYS A 106 -13.63 15.68 -1.95
CA LYS A 106 -13.52 16.67 -0.89
C LYS A 106 -12.09 17.21 -0.76
N GLU A 107 -11.10 16.37 -0.93
CA GLU A 107 -9.69 16.76 -0.89
C GLU A 107 -9.32 17.64 -2.10
N ILE A 108 -9.89 17.34 -3.27
CA ILE A 108 -9.69 18.15 -4.48
C ILE A 108 -10.27 19.56 -4.25
N GLU A 109 -11.48 19.66 -3.71
CA GLU A 109 -12.09 20.94 -3.37
C GLU A 109 -11.27 21.74 -2.38
N LEU A 110 -10.73 21.10 -1.32
CA LEU A 110 -9.83 21.75 -0.36
C LEU A 110 -8.56 22.28 -1.04
N ILE A 111 -7.99 21.53 -1.96
CA ILE A 111 -6.81 21.97 -2.72
C ILE A 111 -7.15 23.21 -3.54
N LYS A 112 -8.24 23.18 -4.33
CA LYS A 112 -8.68 24.29 -5.20
C LYS A 112 -8.95 25.57 -4.41
N GLN A 113 -9.61 25.46 -3.25
CA GLN A 113 -9.96 26.62 -2.39
C GLN A 113 -8.77 27.29 -1.74
N ASN A 114 -7.65 26.59 -1.54
CA ASN A 114 -6.48 27.09 -0.82
C ASN A 114 -5.31 27.50 -1.72
N ARG A 115 -5.47 27.43 -3.04
CA ARG A 115 -4.48 27.91 -4.02
C ARG A 115 -4.31 29.43 -3.97
N PRO A 116 -3.14 29.96 -4.39
CA PRO A 116 -1.94 29.25 -4.82
C PRO A 116 -1.06 28.78 -3.64
N PHE A 117 -0.23 27.74 -3.90
CA PHE A 117 0.81 27.27 -3.00
C PHE A 117 2.18 27.71 -3.51
N ASN A 118 3.01 28.28 -2.63
CA ASN A 118 4.34 28.76 -2.97
C ASN A 118 5.39 27.62 -3.01
N ASN A 119 5.25 26.64 -2.13
CA ASN A 119 6.09 25.47 -2.00
C ASN A 119 5.35 24.39 -1.19
N PHE A 120 6.00 23.25 -0.95
CA PHE A 120 5.42 22.16 -0.15
C PHE A 120 5.16 22.54 1.30
N ASP A 121 5.99 23.40 1.91
CA ASP A 121 5.82 23.77 3.31
C ASP A 121 4.60 24.69 3.51
N ASP A 122 4.32 25.61 2.56
CA ASP A 122 3.11 26.42 2.51
C ASP A 122 1.85 25.52 2.36
N PHE A 123 1.93 24.52 1.47
CA PHE A 123 0.88 23.52 1.31
C PHE A 123 0.60 22.75 2.61
N VAL A 124 1.66 22.32 3.32
CA VAL A 124 1.54 21.62 4.61
C VAL A 124 0.84 22.48 5.65
N ILE A 125 1.23 23.74 5.77
CA ILE A 125 0.63 24.69 6.73
C ILE A 125 -0.87 24.86 6.46
N LYS A 126 -1.27 24.97 5.17
CA LYS A 126 -2.66 25.24 4.79
C LYS A 126 -3.55 24.00 4.88
N LEU A 127 -3.06 22.83 4.47
CA LEU A 127 -3.90 21.65 4.20
C LEU A 127 -3.55 20.40 5.00
N VAL A 128 -2.42 20.35 5.70
CA VAL A 128 -2.08 19.20 6.54
C VAL A 128 -2.44 19.51 7.98
N ARG A 129 -3.14 18.57 8.63
CA ARG A 129 -3.54 18.73 10.04
C ARG A 129 -2.32 18.80 10.94
N ASN A 130 -2.47 19.56 12.02
CA ASN A 130 -1.46 19.58 13.08
C ASN A 130 -1.56 18.30 13.93
N TYR A 131 -0.69 17.33 13.65
CA TYR A 131 -0.67 16.04 14.32
C TYR A 131 -0.29 16.13 15.80
N GLU A 132 0.50 17.13 16.21
CA GLU A 132 0.82 17.34 17.63
C GLU A 132 -0.43 17.74 18.39
N ARG A 133 -1.17 18.72 17.86
CA ARG A 133 -2.43 19.17 18.46
C ARG A 133 -3.48 18.05 18.48
N GLU A 134 -3.58 17.26 17.41
CA GLU A 134 -4.46 16.08 17.36
C GLU A 134 -4.16 15.11 18.52
N ASN A 135 -2.90 14.82 18.77
CA ASN A 135 -2.49 13.93 19.86
C ASN A 135 -2.73 14.53 21.25
N GLU A 136 -2.49 15.82 21.43
CA GLU A 136 -2.79 16.49 22.69
C GLU A 136 -4.26 16.35 23.04
N LEU A 137 -5.16 16.63 22.08
CA LEU A 137 -6.60 16.49 22.25
C LEU A 137 -7.02 15.04 22.52
N GLN A 138 -6.45 14.07 21.80
CA GLN A 138 -6.72 12.65 22.03
C GLN A 138 -6.24 12.19 23.43
N ASN A 139 -5.11 12.70 23.90
CA ASN A 139 -4.60 12.40 25.24
C ASN A 139 -5.45 13.07 26.33
N GLU A 140 -5.92 14.30 26.10
CA GLU A 140 -6.84 15.01 26.98
C GLU A 140 -8.18 14.26 27.08
N GLN A 141 -8.72 13.79 25.96
CA GLN A 141 -9.95 12.99 25.92
C GLN A 141 -9.87 11.72 26.78
N LYS A 142 -8.69 11.07 26.84
CA LYS A 142 -8.47 9.82 27.59
C LYS A 142 -8.21 10.05 29.09
N ARG A 143 -8.01 11.29 29.53
CA ARG A 143 -7.74 11.58 30.96
C ARG A 143 -9.00 11.35 31.79
N LYS A 144 -8.82 10.64 32.91
CA LYS A 144 -9.87 10.51 33.93
C LYS A 144 -10.15 11.87 34.56
N GLY A 145 -11.40 12.33 34.48
CA GLY A 145 -11.81 13.64 35.03
C GLY A 145 -12.10 14.71 34.00
N THR A 146 -11.95 14.44 32.70
CA THR A 146 -12.42 15.34 31.64
C THR A 146 -13.95 15.45 31.66
N THR A 147 -14.50 16.66 31.80
CA THR A 147 -15.94 16.89 31.86
C THR A 147 -16.62 16.53 30.53
N GLU A 148 -17.88 16.12 30.56
CA GLU A 148 -18.63 15.75 29.35
C GLU A 148 -18.66 16.90 28.32
N LYS A 149 -18.85 18.16 28.79
CA LYS A 149 -18.80 19.34 27.94
C LYS A 149 -17.47 19.43 27.20
N ARG A 150 -16.33 19.27 27.93
CA ARG A 150 -15.00 19.33 27.33
C ARG A 150 -14.75 18.17 26.38
N GLN A 151 -15.28 16.98 26.65
CA GLN A 151 -15.21 15.85 25.72
C GLN A 151 -15.92 16.15 24.40
N GLN A 152 -17.11 16.76 24.44
CA GLN A 152 -17.84 17.16 23.24
C GLN A 152 -17.09 18.24 22.44
N GLU A 153 -16.49 19.23 23.11
CA GLU A 153 -15.65 20.23 22.48
C GLU A 153 -14.44 19.60 21.77
N ILE A 154 -13.75 18.68 22.42
CA ILE A 154 -12.62 17.93 21.84
C ILE A 154 -13.06 17.14 20.60
N ILE A 155 -14.17 16.42 20.67
CA ILE A 155 -14.70 15.66 19.53
C ILE A 155 -15.00 16.61 18.35
N LYS A 156 -15.59 17.77 18.61
CA LYS A 156 -15.88 18.78 17.59
C LYS A 156 -14.59 19.34 16.98
N GLU A 157 -13.61 19.70 17.79
CA GLU A 157 -12.28 20.20 17.33
C GLU A 157 -11.57 19.15 16.46
N LEU A 158 -11.51 17.90 16.91
CA LEU A 158 -10.93 16.79 16.14
C LEU A 158 -11.65 16.53 14.82
N SER A 159 -12.98 16.64 14.81
CA SER A 159 -13.79 16.49 13.61
C SER A 159 -13.53 17.62 12.60
N GLN A 160 -13.43 18.86 13.06
CA GLN A 160 -13.10 20.03 12.24
C GLN A 160 -11.70 19.93 11.65
N MET A 161 -10.70 19.52 12.46
CA MET A 161 -9.33 19.30 11.98
C MET A 161 -9.30 18.26 10.84
N LYS A 162 -10.04 17.15 10.98
CA LYS A 162 -10.13 16.13 9.94
C LYS A 162 -10.89 16.60 8.71
N SER A 163 -11.93 17.41 8.89
CA SER A 163 -12.73 17.90 7.77
C SER A 163 -12.02 18.92 6.90
N ASN A 164 -11.09 19.68 7.48
CA ASN A 164 -10.36 20.78 6.83
C ASN A 164 -8.91 20.40 6.46
N SER A 165 -8.61 19.14 6.41
CA SER A 165 -7.28 18.67 6.07
C SER A 165 -7.29 17.45 5.16
N LEU A 166 -6.22 17.31 4.36
CA LEU A 166 -6.01 16.13 3.51
C LEU A 166 -5.62 14.90 4.34
N SER A 167 -5.96 13.73 3.80
CA SER A 167 -5.47 12.46 4.32
C SER A 167 -3.97 12.29 4.03
N LYS A 168 -3.30 11.47 4.84
CA LYS A 168 -1.90 11.11 4.57
C LYS A 168 -1.72 10.47 3.18
N ALA A 169 -2.69 9.66 2.78
CA ALA A 169 -2.67 8.98 1.48
C ALA A 169 -2.69 9.98 0.32
N ALA A 170 -3.56 11.00 0.39
CA ALA A 170 -3.64 12.03 -0.64
C ALA A 170 -2.34 12.83 -0.76
N VAL A 171 -1.73 13.23 0.37
CA VAL A 171 -0.45 13.97 0.36
C VAL A 171 0.67 13.12 -0.26
N PHE A 172 0.80 11.85 0.13
CA PHE A 172 1.77 10.94 -0.50
C PHE A 172 1.52 10.75 -1.99
N SER A 173 0.25 10.63 -2.40
CA SER A 173 -0.09 10.50 -3.83
C SER A 173 0.30 11.74 -4.62
N LEU A 174 0.04 12.93 -4.10
CA LEU A 174 0.42 14.20 -4.73
C LEU A 174 1.94 14.34 -4.86
N ILE A 175 2.71 13.98 -3.83
CA ILE A 175 4.18 14.00 -3.90
C ILE A 175 4.68 12.99 -4.93
N LYS A 176 4.20 11.76 -4.87
CA LYS A 176 4.60 10.67 -5.78
C LYS A 176 4.26 10.96 -7.24
N ALA A 177 3.13 11.62 -7.48
CA ALA A 177 2.68 12.03 -8.81
C ALA A 177 3.43 13.25 -9.37
N GLY A 178 4.29 13.91 -8.56
CA GLY A 178 5.03 15.09 -9.00
C GLY A 178 4.28 16.40 -8.87
N GLY A 179 3.20 16.46 -8.08
CA GLY A 179 2.35 17.65 -7.93
C GLY A 179 3.08 18.90 -7.43
N PHE A 180 4.27 18.76 -6.88
CA PHE A 180 5.08 19.85 -6.34
C PHE A 180 6.34 20.15 -7.18
N ASP A 181 6.62 19.39 -8.24
CA ASP A 181 7.89 19.47 -8.98
C ASP A 181 8.15 20.86 -9.58
N LYS A 182 7.09 21.64 -9.92
CA LYS A 182 7.21 22.99 -10.45
C LYS A 182 7.46 24.06 -9.38
N ILE A 183 6.97 23.83 -8.16
CA ILE A 183 6.98 24.85 -7.08
C ILE A 183 7.98 24.57 -5.97
N ASP A 184 8.57 23.39 -5.93
CA ASP A 184 9.55 23.00 -4.92
C ASP A 184 10.81 22.40 -5.56
N LYS A 185 11.98 22.87 -5.12
CA LYS A 185 13.27 22.40 -5.63
C LYS A 185 13.73 21.08 -5.06
N ARG A 186 13.09 20.63 -3.95
CA ARG A 186 13.41 19.35 -3.32
C ARG A 186 12.92 18.20 -4.18
N SER A 187 13.66 17.12 -4.21
CA SER A 187 13.24 15.89 -4.89
C SER A 187 12.00 15.28 -4.21
N ARG A 188 11.22 14.51 -4.95
CA ARG A 188 10.06 13.78 -4.41
C ARG A 188 10.44 12.89 -3.21
N VAL A 189 11.66 12.32 -3.21
CA VAL A 189 12.19 11.52 -2.08
C VAL A 189 12.35 12.41 -0.84
N GLU A 190 12.95 13.59 -0.98
CA GLU A 190 13.12 14.54 0.12
C GLU A 190 11.78 15.02 0.66
N LEU A 191 10.79 15.30 -0.20
CA LEU A 191 9.44 15.66 0.22
C LEU A 191 8.75 14.52 0.98
N ILE A 192 8.87 13.27 0.54
CA ILE A 192 8.35 12.10 1.29
C ILE A 192 9.01 11.99 2.66
N VAL A 193 10.34 12.12 2.74
CA VAL A 193 11.07 12.07 4.01
C VAL A 193 10.63 13.19 4.93
N ASN A 194 10.47 14.41 4.40
CA ASN A 194 10.00 15.57 5.15
C ASN A 194 8.57 15.33 5.68
N PHE A 195 7.67 14.87 4.83
CA PHE A 195 6.31 14.55 5.27
C PHE A 195 6.26 13.40 6.28
N CYS A 196 7.12 12.38 6.12
CA CYS A 196 7.26 11.32 7.13
C CYS A 196 7.70 11.86 8.50
N LYS A 197 8.59 12.87 8.56
CA LYS A 197 8.97 13.54 9.82
C LYS A 197 7.77 14.22 10.46
N ILE A 198 6.94 14.90 9.68
CA ILE A 198 5.74 15.61 10.17
C ILE A 198 4.73 14.62 10.76
N ILE A 199 4.48 13.49 10.10
CA ILE A 199 3.45 12.52 10.53
C ILE A 199 3.94 11.50 11.56
N THR A 200 5.26 11.31 11.67
CA THR A 200 5.88 10.43 12.67
C THR A 200 6.23 11.26 13.89
N GLN A 201 5.25 11.41 14.78
CA GLN A 201 5.46 12.18 15.98
C GLN A 201 6.52 11.54 16.86
N GLU A 202 7.45 12.34 17.33
CA GLU A 202 8.46 11.91 18.28
C GLU A 202 7.80 11.53 19.60
N LYS A 203 8.14 10.36 20.11
CA LYS A 203 7.75 9.96 21.45
C LYS A 203 8.52 10.80 22.46
N LYS A 204 7.81 11.37 23.42
CA LYS A 204 8.40 12.09 24.56
C LYS A 204 8.84 11.13 25.66
N ASN A 205 8.22 9.95 25.76
CA ASN A 205 8.52 8.93 26.76
C ASN A 205 8.38 7.53 26.15
N ILE A 206 9.13 6.59 26.67
CA ILE A 206 9.00 5.16 26.35
C ILE A 206 8.36 4.45 27.56
N ASP A 207 7.26 3.77 27.31
CA ASP A 207 6.53 2.94 28.27
C ASP A 207 7.03 1.49 28.16
N VAL A 208 6.93 0.73 29.26
CA VAL A 208 7.24 -0.70 29.31
C VAL A 208 6.42 -1.53 28.29
N ARG A 209 5.26 -1.04 27.85
CA ARG A 209 4.47 -1.64 26.75
C ARG A 209 5.21 -1.64 25.43
N SER A 210 6.25 -0.83 25.29
CA SER A 210 7.10 -0.79 24.10
C SER A 210 8.15 -1.91 24.06
N ILE A 211 8.30 -2.73 25.11
CA ILE A 211 9.29 -3.81 25.22
C ILE A 211 9.28 -4.74 23.98
N PRO A 212 8.13 -5.24 23.49
CA PRO A 212 8.13 -6.09 22.28
C PRO A 212 8.72 -5.38 21.05
N PHE A 213 8.43 -4.08 20.89
CA PHE A 213 8.99 -3.27 19.81
C PHE A 213 10.50 -3.08 19.98
N LEU A 214 10.96 -2.83 21.19
CA LEU A 214 12.39 -2.63 21.51
C LEU A 214 13.20 -3.91 21.24
N ILE A 215 12.69 -5.05 21.65
CA ILE A 215 13.30 -6.38 21.42
C ILE A 215 13.33 -6.69 19.91
N LYS A 216 12.21 -6.52 19.22
CA LYS A 216 12.09 -6.80 17.78
C LYS A 216 13.08 -6.00 16.95
N ASN A 217 13.39 -4.79 17.38
CA ASN A 217 14.28 -3.87 16.65
C ASN A 217 15.70 -3.80 17.24
N ASN A 218 16.06 -4.68 18.18
CA ASN A 218 17.37 -4.73 18.85
C ASN A 218 17.77 -3.37 19.46
N LEU A 219 16.81 -2.63 20.05
CA LEU A 219 17.04 -1.31 20.66
C LEU A 219 17.45 -1.38 22.11
N ILE A 220 17.30 -2.54 22.75
CA ILE A 220 17.78 -2.87 24.09
C ILE A 220 18.52 -4.20 24.04
N ASP A 221 19.53 -4.37 24.91
CA ASP A 221 20.24 -5.64 25.04
C ASP A 221 19.38 -6.64 25.82
N ARG A 222 18.88 -7.65 25.09
CA ARG A 222 18.04 -8.70 25.67
C ARG A 222 18.77 -9.52 26.75
N LYS A 223 20.08 -9.70 26.64
CA LYS A 223 20.85 -10.48 27.62
C LYS A 223 21.02 -9.70 28.92
N GLN A 224 21.26 -8.39 28.82
CA GLN A 224 21.41 -7.53 29.97
C GLN A 224 20.11 -7.40 30.78
N PHE A 225 18.96 -7.39 30.13
CA PHE A 225 17.65 -7.20 30.76
C PHE A 225 16.76 -8.46 30.70
N ASP A 226 17.37 -9.66 30.65
CA ASP A 226 16.61 -10.92 30.49
C ASP A 226 15.62 -11.16 31.64
N PHE A 227 16.04 -10.86 32.87
CA PHE A 227 15.17 -11.02 34.05
C PHE A 227 13.98 -10.05 34.01
N GLU A 228 14.21 -8.77 33.78
CA GLU A 228 13.19 -7.73 33.73
C GLU A 228 12.20 -7.98 32.59
N ILE A 229 12.70 -8.42 31.45
CA ILE A 229 11.87 -8.79 30.29
C ILE A 229 10.97 -9.99 30.63
N ARG A 230 11.51 -11.02 31.30
CA ARG A 230 10.70 -12.17 31.75
C ARG A 230 9.66 -11.76 32.76
N CYS A 231 10.01 -10.88 33.72
CA CYS A 231 9.04 -10.32 34.67
C CYS A 231 7.93 -9.54 33.96
N TRP A 232 8.25 -8.81 32.89
CA TRP A 232 7.25 -8.11 32.10
C TRP A 232 6.30 -9.07 31.39
N TYR A 233 6.82 -10.12 30.70
CA TYR A 233 5.98 -11.16 30.07
C TYR A 233 5.12 -11.90 31.09
N PHE A 234 5.67 -12.21 32.25
CA PHE A 234 4.95 -12.82 33.36
C PHE A 234 3.77 -11.95 33.81
N ARG A 235 3.98 -10.65 33.97
CA ARG A 235 2.89 -9.73 34.29
C ARG A 235 1.83 -9.67 33.19
N GLU A 236 2.20 -9.66 31.92
CA GLU A 236 1.25 -9.66 30.81
C GLU A 236 0.42 -10.98 30.79
N TYR A 237 1.03 -12.10 31.16
CA TYR A 237 0.34 -13.35 31.38
C TYR A 237 -0.67 -13.21 32.54
N LEU A 238 -0.26 -12.75 33.70
CA LEU A 238 -1.10 -12.57 34.89
C LEU A 238 -2.30 -11.65 34.62
N ASN A 239 -2.11 -10.58 33.83
CA ASN A 239 -3.19 -9.67 33.45
C ASN A 239 -4.37 -10.37 32.74
N LYS A 240 -4.13 -11.50 32.09
CA LYS A 240 -5.17 -12.31 31.44
C LYS A 240 -5.88 -13.26 32.40
N HIS A 241 -5.30 -13.50 33.60
CA HIS A 241 -5.78 -14.46 34.60
C HIS A 241 -6.23 -13.75 35.87
N LYS A 242 -6.76 -12.53 35.78
CA LYS A 242 -7.32 -11.76 36.87
C LYS A 242 -8.66 -12.33 37.29
N LYS A 243 -8.83 -12.47 38.61
CA LYS A 243 -10.11 -12.83 39.23
C LYS A 243 -10.42 -11.87 40.38
N LYS A 244 -11.72 -11.62 40.57
CA LYS A 244 -12.23 -10.94 41.76
C LYS A 244 -12.64 -12.02 42.74
N LEU A 245 -12.05 -12.01 43.91
CA LEU A 245 -12.39 -12.95 45.01
C LEU A 245 -12.76 -12.14 46.24
N THR A 246 -13.74 -12.68 47.00
CA THR A 246 -14.14 -12.14 48.29
C THR A 246 -13.54 -13.04 49.35
N ILE A 247 -12.55 -12.52 50.07
CA ILE A 247 -11.90 -13.21 51.18
C ILE A 247 -12.11 -12.34 52.44
N ASP A 248 -12.54 -12.92 53.52
CA ASP A 248 -12.84 -12.20 54.76
C ASP A 248 -13.72 -10.94 54.57
N GLU A 249 -14.81 -11.10 53.82
CA GLU A 249 -15.80 -10.07 53.48
C GLU A 249 -15.24 -8.87 52.67
N LYS A 250 -14.00 -8.98 52.15
CA LYS A 250 -13.37 -7.95 51.29
C LYS A 250 -13.23 -8.46 49.87
N GLU A 251 -13.85 -7.75 48.91
CA GLU A 251 -13.64 -8.01 47.49
C GLU A 251 -12.29 -7.43 47.05
N SER A 252 -11.43 -8.28 46.53
CA SER A 252 -10.11 -7.90 46.02
C SER A 252 -9.79 -8.57 44.69
N VAL A 253 -8.85 -8.00 43.92
CA VAL A 253 -8.42 -8.56 42.63
C VAL A 253 -7.16 -9.37 42.83
N TYR A 254 -7.23 -10.62 42.42
CA TYR A 254 -6.15 -11.59 42.49
C TYR A 254 -5.72 -12.04 41.10
N TYR A 255 -4.49 -12.48 41.00
CA TYR A 255 -3.97 -13.22 39.84
C TYR A 255 -4.00 -14.71 40.16
N GLU A 256 -4.68 -15.51 39.32
CA GLU A 256 -4.63 -16.99 39.42
C GLU A 256 -3.34 -17.46 38.74
N LEU A 257 -2.60 -18.37 39.43
CA LEU A 257 -1.36 -18.98 38.94
C LEU A 257 -1.63 -20.42 38.54
N ASP A 258 -1.14 -20.83 37.36
CA ASP A 258 -0.97 -22.26 37.03
C ASP A 258 0.37 -22.77 37.55
N ASN A 259 0.65 -24.06 37.41
CA ASN A 259 1.87 -24.67 37.95
C ASN A 259 3.13 -23.99 37.43
N SER A 260 3.18 -23.64 36.16
CA SER A 260 4.39 -23.01 35.54
C SER A 260 4.58 -21.59 36.01
N SER A 261 3.49 -20.84 36.16
CA SER A 261 3.53 -19.46 36.66
C SER A 261 3.77 -19.42 38.18
N TYR A 262 3.33 -20.44 38.91
CA TYR A 262 3.66 -20.62 40.33
C TYR A 262 5.18 -20.81 40.51
N ASP A 263 5.81 -21.74 39.77
CA ASP A 263 7.25 -21.98 39.84
C ASP A 263 8.08 -20.72 39.56
N PHE A 264 7.63 -19.93 38.57
CA PHE A 264 8.27 -18.64 38.28
C PHE A 264 8.08 -17.62 39.41
N TYR A 265 6.88 -17.57 39.99
CA TYR A 265 6.57 -16.67 41.10
C TYR A 265 7.39 -17.03 42.34
N GLU A 266 7.35 -18.31 42.78
CA GLU A 266 8.08 -18.81 43.93
C GLU A 266 9.57 -18.53 43.89
N LYS A 267 10.16 -18.66 42.72
CA LYS A 267 11.60 -18.44 42.49
C LYS A 267 12.01 -16.97 42.54
N ASN A 268 11.13 -16.04 42.19
CA ASN A 268 11.52 -14.66 41.89
C ASN A 268 10.79 -13.59 42.74
N PHE A 269 9.75 -13.96 43.48
CA PHE A 269 8.92 -13.04 44.25
C PHE A 269 8.65 -13.63 45.66
N ASP A 270 8.18 -12.75 46.55
CA ASP A 270 7.89 -13.10 47.92
C ASP A 270 6.59 -13.93 48.00
N THR A 271 6.70 -15.12 48.58
CA THR A 271 5.60 -16.10 48.72
C THR A 271 4.68 -15.81 49.88
N ASP A 272 5.01 -14.91 50.80
CA ASP A 272 4.18 -14.54 51.96
C ASP A 272 2.82 -13.94 51.54
N PHE A 273 2.66 -13.57 50.28
CA PHE A 273 1.44 -12.98 49.70
C PHE A 273 0.68 -13.93 48.76
N LEU A 274 1.05 -15.21 48.81
CA LEU A 274 0.42 -16.24 48.02
C LEU A 274 -0.68 -16.89 48.88
N GLU A 275 -1.89 -16.97 48.31
CA GLU A 275 -3.04 -17.62 48.94
C GLU A 275 -3.43 -18.88 48.18
N ILE A 276 -3.81 -19.92 48.90
CA ILE A 276 -4.29 -21.18 48.31
C ILE A 276 -5.78 -21.30 48.60
N ILE A 277 -6.60 -21.27 47.53
CA ILE A 277 -8.05 -21.36 47.59
C ILE A 277 -8.50 -22.49 46.67
N ASP A 278 -9.24 -23.45 47.18
CA ASP A 278 -9.74 -24.62 46.43
C ASP A 278 -8.63 -25.35 45.62
N GLY A 279 -7.44 -25.44 46.21
CA GLY A 279 -6.29 -26.10 45.57
C GLY A 279 -5.62 -25.32 44.41
N LYS A 280 -5.96 -24.05 44.25
CA LYS A 280 -5.37 -23.15 43.30
C LYS A 280 -4.59 -22.03 43.96
N PHE A 281 -3.56 -21.55 43.29
CA PHE A 281 -2.68 -20.49 43.78
C PHE A 281 -3.15 -19.11 43.30
N TYR A 282 -3.23 -18.16 44.23
CA TYR A 282 -3.65 -16.77 43.98
C TYR A 282 -2.68 -15.77 44.58
N VAL A 283 -2.42 -14.70 43.88
CA VAL A 283 -1.60 -13.59 44.38
C VAL A 283 -2.39 -12.30 44.29
N LEU A 284 -2.44 -11.54 45.36
CA LEU A 284 -3.13 -10.25 45.44
C LEU A 284 -2.48 -9.21 44.51
N GLU A 285 -3.30 -8.52 43.67
CA GLU A 285 -2.82 -7.56 42.68
C GLU A 285 -2.24 -6.30 43.33
N LYS A 286 -3.04 -5.60 44.14
CA LYS A 286 -2.79 -4.22 44.58
C LYS A 286 -2.90 -4.00 46.07
N THR A 287 -1.85 -4.25 46.81
CA THR A 287 -1.68 -3.71 48.14
C THR A 287 -0.23 -3.34 48.38
N LYS A 288 0.10 -2.77 49.59
CA LYS A 288 1.50 -2.58 49.96
C LYS A 288 2.31 -3.88 49.98
N LYS A 289 1.64 -5.01 49.99
CA LYS A 289 2.17 -6.36 50.08
C LYS A 289 1.80 -7.24 48.87
N GLY A 290 1.18 -6.69 47.80
CA GLY A 290 0.78 -7.46 46.63
C GLY A 290 1.89 -7.56 45.57
N PHE A 291 1.52 -8.14 44.42
CA PHE A 291 2.43 -8.35 43.30
C PHE A 291 2.94 -7.04 42.67
N ASP A 292 2.10 -6.01 42.54
CA ASP A 292 2.45 -4.76 41.87
C ASP A 292 3.70 -4.05 42.45
N PRO A 293 3.88 -3.92 43.78
CA PRO A 293 5.09 -3.35 44.35
C PRO A 293 6.35 -4.15 44.02
N GLN A 294 6.26 -5.48 44.11
CA GLN A 294 7.36 -6.39 43.83
C GLN A 294 7.76 -6.32 42.36
N TYR A 295 6.77 -6.35 41.46
CA TYR A 295 6.99 -6.20 40.03
C TYR A 295 7.68 -4.88 39.68
N LYS A 296 7.22 -3.76 40.24
CA LYS A 296 7.87 -2.44 40.03
C LYS A 296 9.33 -2.45 40.44
N LYS A 297 9.66 -3.11 41.55
CA LYS A 297 11.05 -3.27 42.00
C LYS A 297 11.85 -4.15 41.04
N ALA A 298 11.28 -5.26 40.60
CA ALA A 298 11.92 -6.22 39.69
C ALA A 298 12.29 -5.60 38.34
N ILE A 299 11.45 -4.72 37.78
CA ILE A 299 11.68 -4.11 36.46
C ILE A 299 12.36 -2.73 36.52
N LYS A 300 12.82 -2.27 37.69
CA LYS A 300 13.33 -0.92 37.88
C LYS A 300 14.50 -0.59 36.94
N LEU A 301 15.48 -1.48 36.80
CA LEU A 301 16.64 -1.28 35.94
C LEU A 301 16.23 -1.04 34.48
N LEU A 302 15.30 -1.85 33.98
CA LEU A 302 14.75 -1.66 32.64
C LEU A 302 13.98 -0.35 32.50
N GLN A 303 13.18 0.02 33.50
CA GLN A 303 12.47 1.31 33.49
C GLN A 303 13.42 2.51 33.47
N ASP A 304 14.55 2.42 34.16
CA ASP A 304 15.56 3.49 34.16
C ASP A 304 16.30 3.55 32.81
N GLU A 305 16.54 2.41 32.16
CA GLU A 305 17.05 2.37 30.77
C GLU A 305 16.09 3.04 29.79
N LEU A 306 14.77 2.78 29.92
CA LEU A 306 13.75 3.36 29.04
C LEU A 306 13.61 4.89 29.17
N LYS A 307 14.06 5.47 30.28
CA LYS A 307 14.06 6.93 30.51
C LYS A 307 15.28 7.63 29.90
N LYS A 308 16.31 6.89 29.50
CA LYS A 308 17.53 7.48 28.92
C LYS A 308 17.23 8.18 27.60
N PRO A 309 17.75 9.41 27.41
CA PRO A 309 17.57 10.16 26.16
C PRO A 309 18.07 9.39 24.92
N GLU A 310 19.18 8.67 25.06
CA GLU A 310 19.78 7.87 23.98
C GLU A 310 18.84 6.75 23.50
N THR A 311 18.15 6.08 24.42
CA THR A 311 17.17 5.03 24.10
C THR A 311 15.96 5.63 23.40
N LEU A 312 15.50 6.79 23.88
CA LEU A 312 14.39 7.54 23.26
C LEU A 312 14.74 7.97 21.82
N GLU A 313 15.95 8.49 21.62
CA GLU A 313 16.42 8.90 20.29
C GLU A 313 16.50 7.71 19.31
N LYS A 314 17.04 6.57 19.76
CA LYS A 314 17.08 5.33 18.95
C LYS A 314 15.68 4.87 18.56
N VAL A 315 14.72 4.94 19.48
CA VAL A 315 13.31 4.59 19.22
C VAL A 315 12.71 5.51 18.17
N ASN A 316 12.87 6.83 18.30
CA ASN A 316 12.33 7.82 17.39
C ASN A 316 12.93 7.69 15.98
N LYS A 317 14.25 7.52 15.87
CA LYS A 317 14.94 7.22 14.60
C LYS A 317 14.40 5.94 13.95
N THR A 318 14.15 4.89 14.73
CA THR A 318 13.63 3.62 14.21
C THR A 318 12.21 3.74 13.73
N LEU A 319 11.34 4.45 14.45
CA LEU A 319 9.96 4.72 14.05
C LEU A 319 9.92 5.50 12.74
N LEU A 320 10.70 6.57 12.62
CA LEU A 320 10.81 7.36 11.40
C LEU A 320 11.30 6.51 10.22
N LYS A 321 12.37 5.72 10.42
CA LYS A 321 12.88 4.80 9.39
C LYS A 321 11.82 3.81 8.93
N GLN A 322 11.06 3.22 9.85
CA GLN A 322 9.97 2.29 9.51
C GLN A 322 8.84 2.98 8.75
N THR A 323 8.48 4.21 9.13
CA THR A 323 7.48 5.00 8.40
C THR A 323 7.94 5.27 6.97
N ILE A 324 9.18 5.73 6.77
CA ILE A 324 9.76 5.97 5.45
C ILE A 324 9.77 4.68 4.61
N MET A 325 10.25 3.57 5.17
CA MET A 325 10.31 2.28 4.47
C MET A 325 8.92 1.79 4.06
N LYS A 326 7.92 1.97 4.91
CA LYS A 326 6.52 1.60 4.66
C LYS A 326 5.95 2.40 3.49
N GLU A 327 6.12 3.73 3.52
CA GLU A 327 5.54 4.62 2.51
C GLU A 327 6.24 4.53 1.15
N MET A 328 7.55 4.32 1.16
CA MET A 328 8.33 4.10 -0.05
C MET A 328 8.23 2.66 -0.58
N LYS A 329 7.72 1.70 0.23
CA LYS A 329 7.62 0.27 -0.13
C LYS A 329 8.94 -0.31 -0.67
N GLY A 330 10.07 0.21 -0.20
CA GLY A 330 11.40 -0.15 -0.70
C GLY A 330 11.71 0.31 -2.12
N LYS A 331 10.84 1.11 -2.75
CA LYS A 331 11.03 1.68 -4.08
C LYS A 331 11.41 3.16 -3.94
N TYR A 332 12.61 3.50 -4.36
CA TYR A 332 13.11 4.89 -4.39
C TYR A 332 13.08 5.46 -5.82
N ASP A 333 12.21 4.93 -6.65
CA ASP A 333 12.14 5.23 -8.07
C ASP A 333 10.87 6.04 -8.39
N PRO A 334 11.01 7.30 -8.85
CA PRO A 334 9.88 8.12 -9.27
C PRO A 334 8.98 7.44 -10.30
N SER A 335 9.54 6.68 -11.24
CA SER A 335 8.76 5.96 -12.27
C SER A 335 7.78 4.96 -11.64
N ALA A 336 8.24 4.20 -10.62
CA ALA A 336 7.37 3.26 -9.92
C ALA A 336 6.25 3.97 -9.13
N TRP A 337 6.53 5.18 -8.61
CA TRP A 337 5.54 6.00 -7.92
C TRP A 337 4.53 6.62 -8.87
N GLU A 338 4.97 7.06 -10.05
CA GLU A 338 4.08 7.54 -11.12
C GLU A 338 3.07 6.46 -11.52
N LEU A 339 3.55 5.24 -11.76
CA LEU A 339 2.66 4.12 -12.05
C LEU A 339 1.69 3.81 -10.89
N GLU A 340 2.17 3.89 -9.63
CA GLU A 340 1.34 3.65 -8.45
C GLU A 340 0.19 4.66 -8.35
N THR A 341 0.45 5.93 -8.65
CA THR A 341 -0.48 7.04 -8.41
C THR A 341 -1.27 7.46 -9.64
N MET A 342 -0.64 7.50 -10.82
CA MET A 342 -1.24 7.97 -12.07
C MET A 342 -1.56 6.84 -13.05
N CYS A 343 -1.10 5.60 -12.81
CA CYS A 343 -1.31 4.44 -13.67
C CYS A 343 -0.57 4.46 -15.00
N PHE A 344 0.36 5.37 -15.19
CA PHE A 344 1.25 5.40 -16.35
C PHE A 344 2.62 5.97 -15.95
N TYR A 345 3.61 5.82 -16.82
CA TYR A 345 4.93 6.42 -16.63
C TYR A 345 4.98 7.76 -17.35
N TYR A 346 5.15 8.83 -16.59
CA TYR A 346 5.41 10.16 -17.14
C TYR A 346 6.83 10.26 -17.69
N GLY A 347 7.78 9.75 -16.91
CA GLY A 347 9.17 9.66 -17.28
C GLY A 347 9.52 8.40 -18.08
N GLU A 348 10.76 7.96 -17.99
CA GLU A 348 11.20 6.70 -18.59
C GLU A 348 10.54 5.50 -17.90
N HIS A 349 10.13 4.51 -18.71
CA HIS A 349 9.66 3.24 -18.19
C HIS A 349 10.76 2.55 -17.37
N GLU A 350 10.42 1.95 -16.24
CA GLU A 350 11.41 1.32 -15.34
C GLU A 350 12.23 0.20 -16.00
N LEU A 351 11.73 -0.37 -17.09
CA LEU A 351 12.40 -1.41 -17.89
C LEU A 351 13.15 -0.88 -19.11
N SER A 352 13.20 0.44 -19.34
CA SER A 352 13.79 1.03 -20.56
C SER A 352 15.27 0.70 -20.73
N LYS A 353 16.01 0.58 -19.62
CA LYS A 353 17.45 0.29 -19.59
C LYS A 353 17.80 -1.19 -19.46
N LEU A 354 16.80 -2.07 -19.47
CA LEU A 354 17.03 -3.51 -19.32
C LEU A 354 17.73 -4.09 -20.56
N ASN A 355 18.78 -4.87 -20.34
CA ASN A 355 19.38 -5.68 -21.40
C ASN A 355 18.44 -6.89 -21.70
N LYS A 356 17.54 -6.71 -22.68
CA LYS A 356 16.54 -7.71 -23.07
C LYS A 356 17.14 -8.97 -23.64
N ASP A 357 18.23 -8.84 -24.42
CA ASP A 357 18.87 -9.98 -25.11
C ASP A 357 19.43 -11.00 -24.12
N LYS A 358 19.98 -10.53 -23.00
CA LYS A 358 20.48 -11.38 -21.91
C LYS A 358 19.42 -12.35 -21.38
N TYR A 359 18.17 -11.99 -21.46
CA TYR A 359 17.03 -12.76 -20.90
C TYR A 359 16.13 -13.33 -21.98
N GLY A 360 16.47 -13.18 -23.25
CA GLY A 360 15.63 -13.63 -24.38
C GLY A 360 14.27 -12.93 -24.41
N ILE A 361 14.21 -11.68 -23.95
CA ILE A 361 12.98 -10.89 -23.92
C ILE A 361 12.81 -10.17 -25.25
N VAL A 362 11.59 -10.27 -25.80
CA VAL A 362 11.21 -9.63 -27.07
C VAL A 362 10.04 -8.68 -26.82
N ASP A 363 10.00 -7.56 -27.51
CA ASP A 363 8.84 -6.68 -27.45
C ASP A 363 7.64 -7.29 -28.19
N PHE A 364 6.44 -7.08 -27.66
CA PHE A 364 5.22 -7.67 -28.24
C PHE A 364 4.99 -7.23 -29.68
N GLU A 365 5.29 -5.98 -29.99
CA GLU A 365 5.12 -5.37 -31.31
C GLU A 365 6.00 -6.04 -32.38
N ASP A 366 7.14 -6.58 -31.98
CA ASP A 366 8.11 -7.25 -32.88
C ASP A 366 7.75 -8.74 -33.13
N LEU A 367 6.74 -9.26 -32.43
CA LEU A 367 6.29 -10.65 -32.57
C LEU A 367 5.35 -10.79 -33.76
N LYS A 368 5.54 -11.82 -34.56
CA LYS A 368 4.59 -12.22 -35.62
C LYS A 368 3.37 -12.91 -35.00
N ASP A 369 2.18 -12.68 -35.59
CA ASP A 369 0.96 -13.34 -35.17
C ASP A 369 1.05 -14.85 -35.46
N LYS A 370 0.82 -15.66 -34.42
CA LYS A 370 0.79 -17.12 -34.48
C LYS A 370 1.94 -17.72 -35.31
N GLU A 371 3.16 -17.22 -35.12
CA GLU A 371 4.33 -17.77 -35.83
C GLU A 371 4.49 -19.25 -35.51
N ILE A 372 4.40 -20.09 -36.55
CA ILE A 372 4.48 -21.53 -36.43
C ILE A 372 5.95 -21.95 -36.42
N GLU A 373 6.40 -22.63 -35.38
CA GLU A 373 7.75 -23.17 -35.25
C GLU A 373 7.83 -24.60 -35.85
N SER A 374 6.78 -25.41 -35.57
CA SER A 374 6.73 -26.79 -36.01
C SER A 374 5.29 -27.35 -35.94
N TYR A 375 5.09 -28.59 -36.39
CA TYR A 375 3.84 -29.30 -36.28
C TYR A 375 4.01 -30.53 -35.40
N PHE A 376 3.00 -30.82 -34.61
CA PHE A 376 2.93 -32.02 -33.78
C PHE A 376 1.70 -32.85 -34.10
N THR A 377 1.88 -34.17 -34.28
CA THR A 377 0.76 -35.09 -34.45
C THR A 377 0.46 -35.78 -33.11
N PRO A 378 -0.67 -35.44 -32.43
CA PRO A 378 -1.04 -36.11 -31.19
C PRO A 378 -1.25 -37.60 -31.40
N LYS A 379 -0.81 -38.43 -30.46
CA LYS A 379 -0.94 -39.88 -30.48
C LYS A 379 -2.42 -40.29 -30.71
N GLY A 380 -2.70 -41.04 -31.76
CA GLY A 380 -4.06 -41.49 -32.14
C GLY A 380 -4.89 -40.46 -32.93
N LYS A 381 -4.33 -39.36 -33.39
CA LYS A 381 -4.99 -38.39 -34.29
C LYS A 381 -4.25 -38.32 -35.63
N LYS A 382 -5.02 -38.15 -36.73
CA LYS A 382 -4.45 -37.97 -38.08
C LYS A 382 -4.07 -36.51 -38.37
N ASN A 383 -4.65 -35.55 -37.65
CA ASN A 383 -4.46 -34.13 -37.92
C ASN A 383 -3.23 -33.57 -37.15
N GLN A 384 -2.40 -32.85 -37.86
CA GLN A 384 -1.29 -32.11 -37.30
C GLN A 384 -1.80 -30.84 -36.56
N VAL A 385 -1.21 -30.56 -35.41
CA VAL A 385 -1.49 -29.35 -34.60
C VAL A 385 -0.26 -28.45 -34.68
N PRO A 386 -0.41 -27.15 -34.99
CA PRO A 386 0.71 -26.25 -35.03
C PRO A 386 1.26 -26.00 -33.62
N LEU A 387 2.58 -26.03 -33.50
CA LEU A 387 3.32 -25.55 -32.36
C LEU A 387 3.84 -24.14 -32.68
N TYR A 388 3.37 -23.17 -31.90
CA TYR A 388 3.76 -21.78 -32.11
C TYR A 388 5.10 -21.50 -31.44
N LYS A 389 5.89 -20.62 -32.04
CA LYS A 389 7.17 -20.14 -31.48
C LYS A 389 6.93 -19.44 -30.16
N ILE A 390 7.60 -19.92 -29.11
CA ILE A 390 7.48 -19.35 -27.79
C ILE A 390 8.50 -18.23 -27.62
N SER A 391 8.00 -17.07 -27.26
CA SER A 391 8.78 -15.88 -26.93
C SER A 391 8.47 -15.43 -25.51
N THR A 392 9.35 -14.63 -24.89
CA THR A 392 9.14 -14.08 -23.55
C THR A 392 9.00 -12.58 -23.65
N ILE A 393 7.93 -12.03 -23.07
CA ILE A 393 7.70 -10.59 -22.93
C ILE A 393 7.82 -10.21 -21.45
N ILE A 394 8.11 -8.93 -21.18
CA ILE A 394 8.17 -8.37 -19.82
C ILE A 394 7.32 -7.11 -19.74
N GLY A 395 6.68 -6.90 -18.61
CA GLY A 395 5.93 -5.67 -18.37
C GLY A 395 5.47 -5.55 -16.93
N THR A 396 5.03 -4.34 -16.59
CA THR A 396 4.47 -4.03 -15.28
C THR A 396 2.95 -4.20 -15.31
N VAL A 397 2.43 -4.94 -14.35
CA VAL A 397 0.98 -5.17 -14.23
C VAL A 397 0.27 -3.86 -13.92
N ILE A 398 -0.65 -3.45 -14.80
CA ILE A 398 -1.50 -2.25 -14.60
C ILE A 398 -2.95 -2.62 -14.31
N GLY A 399 -3.42 -3.78 -14.76
CA GLY A 399 -4.78 -4.24 -14.54
C GLY A 399 -4.93 -5.75 -14.70
N LYS A 400 -6.09 -6.26 -14.30
CA LYS A 400 -6.48 -7.66 -14.49
C LYS A 400 -7.98 -7.80 -14.64
N ASN A 401 -8.40 -8.76 -15.48
CA ASN A 401 -9.77 -9.17 -15.63
C ASN A 401 -9.93 -10.65 -15.23
N PRO A 402 -10.36 -10.94 -13.97
CA PRO A 402 -10.48 -12.31 -13.49
C PRO A 402 -11.46 -13.16 -14.29
N ASN A 403 -12.58 -12.57 -14.75
CA ASN A 403 -13.61 -13.28 -15.51
C ASN A 403 -13.08 -13.80 -16.85
N ARG A 404 -12.20 -13.03 -17.47
CA ARG A 404 -11.56 -13.39 -18.76
C ARG A 404 -10.19 -14.02 -18.58
N SER A 405 -9.65 -14.11 -17.36
CA SER A 405 -8.28 -14.57 -17.06
C SER A 405 -7.24 -13.79 -17.88
N ILE A 406 -7.39 -12.46 -17.92
CA ILE A 406 -6.49 -11.53 -18.61
C ILE A 406 -5.75 -10.69 -17.58
N VAL A 407 -4.46 -10.44 -17.83
CA VAL A 407 -3.63 -9.48 -17.12
C VAL A 407 -3.11 -8.46 -18.12
N THR A 408 -3.30 -7.18 -17.84
CA THR A 408 -2.82 -6.10 -18.69
C THR A 408 -1.44 -5.65 -18.22
N LEU A 409 -0.45 -5.72 -19.10
CA LEU A 409 0.93 -5.33 -18.85
C LEU A 409 1.26 -4.03 -19.57
N ASN A 410 1.89 -3.11 -18.88
CA ASN A 410 2.56 -1.96 -19.48
C ASN A 410 4.01 -2.35 -19.80
N THR A 411 4.37 -2.38 -21.06
CA THR A 411 5.71 -2.68 -21.57
C THR A 411 6.42 -1.40 -22.00
N VAL A 412 7.69 -1.48 -22.36
CA VAL A 412 8.44 -0.31 -22.84
C VAL A 412 7.82 0.30 -24.09
N LYS A 413 7.31 -0.53 -25.02
CA LYS A 413 6.75 -0.05 -26.30
C LYS A 413 5.23 0.19 -26.26
N GLY A 414 4.50 -0.46 -25.37
CA GLY A 414 3.04 -0.34 -25.34
C GLY A 414 2.37 -1.13 -24.22
N VAL A 415 1.06 -1.24 -24.30
CA VAL A 415 0.24 -2.00 -23.37
C VAL A 415 -0.21 -3.30 -24.04
N VAL A 416 -0.08 -4.42 -23.35
CA VAL A 416 -0.38 -5.76 -23.88
C VAL A 416 -1.29 -6.50 -22.93
N ASP A 417 -2.37 -7.04 -23.47
CA ASP A 417 -3.24 -7.97 -22.76
C ASP A 417 -2.70 -9.41 -22.84
N VAL A 418 -2.39 -9.99 -21.69
CA VAL A 418 -1.89 -11.35 -21.57
C VAL A 418 -3.02 -12.27 -21.14
N LYS A 419 -3.36 -13.23 -22.00
CA LYS A 419 -4.39 -14.24 -21.76
C LYS A 419 -3.79 -15.49 -21.12
N PHE A 420 -4.32 -15.88 -19.98
CA PHE A 420 -3.97 -17.11 -19.25
C PHE A 420 -5.10 -18.15 -19.35
N THR A 421 -4.79 -19.42 -19.08
CA THR A 421 -5.83 -20.41 -18.75
C THR A 421 -6.42 -20.07 -17.38
N LYS A 422 -7.70 -20.44 -17.15
CA LYS A 422 -8.40 -20.14 -15.89
C LYS A 422 -7.67 -20.70 -14.66
N GLU A 423 -7.16 -21.90 -14.77
CA GLU A 423 -6.43 -22.58 -13.69
C GLU A 423 -5.13 -21.87 -13.36
N PHE A 424 -4.33 -21.56 -14.38
CA PHE A 424 -3.05 -20.89 -14.22
C PHE A 424 -3.22 -19.46 -13.69
N PHE A 425 -4.21 -18.72 -14.19
CA PHE A 425 -4.58 -17.41 -13.67
C PHE A 425 -4.91 -17.48 -12.16
N SER A 426 -5.77 -18.43 -11.78
CA SER A 426 -6.20 -18.59 -10.37
C SER A 426 -5.02 -18.90 -9.45
N MET A 427 -4.08 -19.74 -9.90
CA MET A 427 -2.87 -20.09 -9.14
C MET A 427 -2.04 -18.87 -8.79
N PHE A 428 -1.78 -17.97 -9.75
CA PHE A 428 -0.92 -16.80 -9.55
C PHE A 428 -1.65 -15.57 -9.01
N ASN A 429 -2.98 -15.54 -9.13
CA ASN A 429 -3.81 -14.48 -8.57
C ASN A 429 -4.12 -14.69 -7.07
N LYS A 430 -3.86 -15.86 -6.51
CA LYS A 430 -4.14 -16.21 -5.11
C LYS A 430 -3.09 -15.60 -4.17
N ARG A 431 -3.50 -15.11 -3.01
CA ARG A 431 -2.60 -14.77 -1.88
C ARG A 431 -2.20 -16.04 -1.15
N ILE A 432 -0.95 -16.10 -0.71
CA ILE A 432 -0.43 -17.21 0.09
C ILE A 432 -0.31 -16.73 1.54
N SER A 433 -0.83 -17.54 2.47
CA SER A 433 -0.74 -17.29 3.91
C SER A 433 -0.31 -18.55 4.63
N LYS A 434 0.46 -18.38 5.71
CA LYS A 434 0.86 -19.45 6.64
C LYS A 434 0.16 -19.25 7.98
N GLN A 435 -0.23 -20.32 8.63
CA GLN A 435 -0.68 -20.25 10.02
C GLN A 435 0.55 -20.17 10.93
N THR A 436 0.58 -19.17 11.80
CA THR A 436 1.60 -19.06 12.85
C THR A 436 1.31 -20.10 13.96
N SER A 437 2.33 -20.38 14.78
CA SER A 437 2.17 -21.24 15.97
C SER A 437 1.08 -20.74 16.94
N THR A 438 0.68 -19.48 16.83
CA THR A 438 -0.40 -18.85 17.63
C THR A 438 -1.78 -18.96 16.97
N GLY A 439 -1.92 -19.65 15.82
CA GLY A 439 -3.18 -19.78 15.08
C GLY A 439 -3.59 -18.58 14.23
N GLN A 440 -2.79 -17.51 14.21
CA GLN A 440 -3.02 -16.35 13.35
C GLN A 440 -2.53 -16.60 11.91
N LYS A 441 -3.28 -16.07 10.91
CA LYS A 441 -2.85 -16.14 9.52
C LYS A 441 -1.88 -15.00 9.21
N GLU A 442 -0.66 -15.34 8.82
CA GLU A 442 0.34 -14.40 8.29
C GLU A 442 0.40 -14.52 6.78
N TYR A 443 0.29 -13.39 6.07
CA TYR A 443 0.40 -13.37 4.61
C TYR A 443 1.88 -13.36 4.21
N ILE A 444 2.31 -14.42 3.50
CA ILE A 444 3.70 -14.59 3.06
C ILE A 444 3.92 -13.95 1.70
N GLU A 445 2.95 -14.13 0.79
CA GLU A 445 3.04 -13.65 -0.58
C GLU A 445 1.70 -13.18 -1.10
N ASN A 446 1.71 -12.00 -1.73
CA ASN A 446 0.55 -11.46 -2.44
C ASN A 446 0.40 -12.05 -3.84
N SER A 447 -0.74 -11.77 -4.51
CA SER A 447 -0.94 -12.11 -5.91
C SER A 447 0.19 -11.56 -6.79
N TRP A 448 0.69 -12.36 -7.74
CA TRP A 448 1.64 -11.88 -8.74
C TRP A 448 1.02 -10.88 -9.71
N PHE A 449 -0.31 -10.93 -9.86
CA PHE A 449 -1.10 -10.02 -10.70
C PHE A 449 -1.61 -8.80 -9.92
N GLU A 450 -0.88 -8.37 -8.89
CA GLU A 450 -1.12 -7.07 -8.27
C GLU A 450 -0.46 -5.97 -9.10
N ARG A 451 -1.16 -4.85 -9.19
CA ARG A 451 -0.70 -3.66 -9.88
C ARG A 451 0.67 -3.20 -9.35
N GLY A 452 1.56 -2.85 -10.26
CA GLY A 452 2.94 -2.47 -9.96
C GLY A 452 3.91 -3.64 -9.78
N ASN A 453 3.44 -4.89 -9.86
CA ASN A 453 4.34 -6.03 -9.99
C ASN A 453 4.84 -6.13 -11.43
N ILE A 454 6.11 -6.50 -11.58
CA ILE A 454 6.71 -6.76 -12.88
C ILE A 454 6.77 -8.27 -13.08
N ILE A 455 6.28 -8.71 -14.22
CA ILE A 455 6.28 -10.12 -14.59
C ILE A 455 6.85 -10.32 -15.98
N MET A 456 7.57 -11.43 -16.18
CA MET A 456 7.91 -11.96 -17.49
C MET A 456 6.98 -13.11 -17.79
N VAL A 457 6.47 -13.16 -19.01
CA VAL A 457 5.52 -14.18 -19.44
C VAL A 457 5.98 -14.78 -20.75
N SER A 458 6.02 -16.13 -20.82
CA SER A 458 6.35 -16.86 -22.02
C SER A 458 5.09 -17.33 -22.73
N GLY A 459 5.10 -17.19 -24.05
CA GLY A 459 3.93 -17.52 -24.88
C GLY A 459 4.11 -17.07 -26.32
N TYR A 460 3.02 -16.83 -27.00
CA TYR A 460 2.99 -16.40 -28.40
C TYR A 460 1.94 -15.28 -28.61
N ARG A 461 2.14 -14.48 -29.66
CA ARG A 461 1.15 -13.48 -30.09
C ARG A 461 -0.04 -14.13 -30.73
N ASP A 462 -1.25 -13.71 -30.37
CA ASP A 462 -2.52 -14.10 -31.00
C ASP A 462 -3.32 -12.81 -31.24
N GLN A 463 -3.16 -12.26 -32.44
CA GLN A 463 -3.68 -10.93 -32.81
C GLN A 463 -3.18 -9.83 -31.88
N ASP A 464 -4.09 -9.15 -31.18
CA ASP A 464 -3.80 -8.04 -30.26
C ASP A 464 -3.49 -8.50 -28.82
N MET A 465 -3.43 -9.82 -28.58
CA MET A 465 -3.18 -10.38 -27.26
C MET A 465 -1.96 -11.30 -27.26
N PHE A 466 -1.34 -11.42 -26.10
CA PHE A 466 -0.30 -12.40 -25.85
C PHE A 466 -0.87 -13.59 -25.08
N ARG A 467 -0.75 -14.81 -25.61
CA ARG A 467 -1.22 -16.03 -24.96
C ARG A 467 -0.10 -16.69 -24.18
N CYS A 468 -0.24 -16.73 -22.86
CA CYS A 468 0.67 -17.45 -21.98
C CYS A 468 0.61 -18.96 -22.27
N LYS A 469 1.70 -19.50 -22.79
CA LYS A 469 1.83 -20.93 -23.12
C LYS A 469 3.30 -21.33 -23.19
N THR A 470 3.60 -22.56 -22.81
CA THR A 470 4.89 -23.22 -23.06
C THR A 470 4.65 -24.66 -23.41
N TYR A 471 5.61 -25.29 -24.08
CA TYR A 471 5.59 -26.70 -24.39
C TYR A 471 6.58 -27.44 -23.48
N LYS A 472 6.35 -28.74 -23.23
CA LYS A 472 7.18 -29.53 -22.29
C LYS A 472 8.69 -29.50 -22.56
N ASN A 473 9.07 -29.33 -23.84
CA ASN A 473 10.46 -29.42 -24.29
C ASN A 473 11.16 -28.03 -24.36
N THR A 474 10.50 -26.93 -23.98
CA THR A 474 11.11 -25.60 -24.10
C THR A 474 12.08 -25.26 -22.98
N GLY A 475 12.03 -25.98 -21.84
CA GLY A 475 12.82 -25.64 -20.66
C GLY A 475 12.50 -24.28 -20.02
N VAL A 476 11.46 -23.59 -20.52
CA VAL A 476 11.09 -22.24 -20.13
C VAL A 476 9.84 -22.27 -19.25
N HIS A 477 9.87 -21.58 -18.13
CA HIS A 477 8.69 -21.40 -17.28
C HIS A 477 7.71 -20.44 -17.94
N ARG A 478 6.42 -20.59 -17.62
CA ARG A 478 5.35 -19.77 -18.22
C ARG A 478 5.34 -18.35 -17.68
N ILE A 479 5.77 -18.16 -16.46
CA ILE A 479 5.75 -16.88 -15.78
C ILE A 479 6.91 -16.78 -14.79
N TYR A 480 7.47 -15.58 -14.66
CA TYR A 480 8.46 -15.21 -13.67
C TYR A 480 8.04 -13.90 -13.02
N LYS A 481 8.26 -13.75 -11.73
CA LYS A 481 8.09 -12.47 -11.02
C LYS A 481 9.43 -11.80 -10.85
N VAL A 482 9.55 -10.56 -11.29
CA VAL A 482 10.73 -9.73 -11.04
C VAL A 482 10.68 -9.23 -9.60
N ILE A 483 11.73 -9.50 -8.84
CA ILE A 483 11.88 -9.13 -7.44
C ILE A 483 12.57 -7.76 -7.33
N LYS A 484 13.57 -7.53 -8.17
CA LYS A 484 14.39 -6.31 -8.16
C LYS A 484 14.93 -6.00 -9.54
N ILE A 485 14.98 -4.72 -9.87
CA ILE A 485 15.66 -4.17 -11.05
C ILE A 485 16.94 -3.49 -10.58
N ASP A 486 18.06 -3.81 -11.19
CA ASP A 486 19.34 -3.10 -11.03
C ASP A 486 19.58 -2.23 -12.28
N LYS A 487 19.17 -0.96 -12.21
CA LYS A 487 19.28 -0.02 -13.34
C LYS A 487 20.72 0.25 -13.74
N ASN A 488 21.67 0.18 -12.78
CA ASN A 488 23.09 0.45 -13.06
C ASN A 488 23.73 -0.70 -13.84
N LYS A 489 23.32 -1.93 -13.55
CA LYS A 489 23.80 -3.15 -14.22
C LYS A 489 22.94 -3.57 -15.40
N GLN A 490 21.83 -2.89 -15.64
CA GLN A 490 20.81 -3.24 -16.66
C GLN A 490 20.26 -4.65 -16.46
N ASP A 491 20.18 -5.11 -15.20
CA ASP A 491 19.86 -6.47 -14.81
C ASP A 491 18.56 -6.55 -14.01
N ILE A 492 17.97 -7.76 -13.98
CA ILE A 492 16.82 -8.10 -13.15
C ILE A 492 17.09 -9.34 -12.30
N TYR A 493 16.52 -9.35 -11.10
CA TYR A 493 16.43 -10.53 -10.25
C TYR A 493 14.98 -11.00 -10.26
N PHE A 494 14.76 -12.28 -10.52
CA PHE A 494 13.42 -12.85 -10.67
C PHE A 494 13.31 -14.24 -10.06
N THR A 495 12.07 -14.69 -9.86
CA THR A 495 11.74 -16.03 -9.40
C THR A 495 10.66 -16.66 -10.28
N ASP A 496 10.72 -17.95 -10.49
CA ASP A 496 9.71 -18.78 -11.15
C ASP A 496 8.82 -19.52 -10.16
N ARG A 497 9.16 -19.46 -8.86
CA ARG A 497 8.46 -20.17 -7.80
C ARG A 497 7.71 -19.21 -6.90
N ARG A 498 6.52 -19.59 -6.54
CA ARG A 498 5.75 -18.95 -5.48
C ARG A 498 6.22 -19.45 -4.11
N ALA A 499 6.00 -18.63 -3.06
CA ALA A 499 6.21 -19.09 -1.70
C ALA A 499 5.39 -20.36 -1.42
N GLU A 500 5.96 -21.30 -0.67
CA GLU A 500 5.25 -22.49 -0.22
C GLU A 500 4.27 -22.12 0.89
N SER A 501 3.04 -22.68 0.79
CA SER A 501 1.94 -22.42 1.73
C SER A 501 2.07 -23.24 3.02
#